data_f11162c2560e2cb34285f6b8e719935e
#
_entry.id   f11162c2560e2cb34285f6b8e719935e
#
_cell.length_a   1.000
_cell.length_b   1.000
_cell.length_c   1.000
_cell.angle_alpha   90.00
_cell.angle_beta   90.00
_cell.angle_gamma   90.00
#
_symmetry.space_group_name_H-M   'P 1'
#
loop_
_entity.id
_entity.type
_entity.pdbx_description
1 polymer ?
#
loop_
_entity_poly.entity_id
_entity_poly.type
_entity_poly.pdbx_seq_one_letter_code
_entity_poly.pdbx_strand_id
1 'polypeptide(L)'
;MSIDKVKNIKMLILDVDGTMTDGGIYVMEDGKQFKKFHAKDGMGIRLAMKAGVEVGIISHSLVAEMVSSRANSLNMKYFYVGQRPKLEVLKEWMDGLHLEFDQIAFMGDDVNDQEIMETVGLAVCPADAVDQIKAISDIVLERKGGDAAVREFIDRFILSV
;
A
#
# COMPACT_ATOMS: atom_id res chain seq x y z
N MET A 1 -14.40 -4.65 -13.65
CA MET A 1 -12.95 -4.27 -13.64
C MET A 1 -12.33 -4.76 -14.93
N SER A 2 -11.66 -3.89 -15.68
CA SER A 2 -10.94 -4.30 -16.91
C SER A 2 -9.58 -4.93 -16.53
N ILE A 3 -9.30 -6.12 -17.03
CA ILE A 3 -7.98 -6.77 -16.89
C ILE A 3 -6.86 -5.85 -17.41
N ASP A 4 -7.18 -4.99 -18.36
CA ASP A 4 -6.23 -4.05 -18.95
C ASP A 4 -5.71 -3.01 -17.95
N LYS A 5 -6.54 -2.56 -16.98
CA LYS A 5 -6.08 -1.65 -15.92
C LYS A 5 -4.93 -2.27 -15.10
N VAL A 6 -5.06 -3.55 -14.76
CA VAL A 6 -4.05 -4.25 -13.95
C VAL A 6 -2.74 -4.45 -14.71
N LYS A 7 -2.81 -4.80 -15.99
CA LYS A 7 -1.62 -4.98 -16.86
C LYS A 7 -0.80 -3.70 -17.03
N ASN A 8 -1.45 -2.55 -16.91
CA ASN A 8 -0.78 -1.26 -17.05
C ASN A 8 0.00 -0.84 -15.78
N ILE A 9 -0.23 -1.51 -14.64
CA ILE A 9 0.37 -1.11 -13.36
C ILE A 9 1.89 -1.30 -13.39
N LYS A 10 2.60 -0.22 -13.08
CA LYS A 10 4.06 -0.16 -12.96
C LYS A 10 4.52 0.11 -11.53
N MET A 11 3.64 0.68 -10.70
CA MET A 11 3.95 0.97 -9.31
C MET A 11 2.74 0.66 -8.41
N LEU A 12 2.99 -0.04 -7.32
CA LEU A 12 2.04 -0.30 -6.23
C LEU A 12 2.43 0.54 -5.02
N ILE A 13 1.54 1.39 -4.56
CA ILE A 13 1.71 2.17 -3.33
C ILE A 13 0.83 1.58 -2.24
N LEU A 14 1.42 1.45 -1.05
CA LEU A 14 0.78 0.86 0.13
C LEU A 14 0.66 1.91 1.25
N ASP A 15 -0.52 2.04 1.83
CA ASP A 15 -0.63 2.55 3.19
C ASP A 15 -0.14 1.50 4.19
N VAL A 16 0.03 1.87 5.45
CA VAL A 16 0.56 0.97 6.50
C VAL A 16 -0.52 0.54 7.48
N ASP A 17 -1.06 1.50 8.24
CA ASP A 17 -1.95 1.20 9.37
C ASP A 17 -3.34 0.80 8.87
N GLY A 18 -3.73 -0.46 9.07
CA GLY A 18 -4.98 -1.04 8.55
C GLY A 18 -4.84 -1.67 7.16
N THR A 19 -3.73 -1.47 6.45
CA THR A 19 -3.44 -2.06 5.14
C THR A 19 -2.36 -3.14 5.23
N MET A 20 -1.11 -2.76 5.56
CA MET A 20 0.00 -3.70 5.81
C MET A 20 -0.03 -4.28 7.22
N THR A 21 -0.75 -3.65 8.13
CA THR A 21 -0.98 -4.08 9.51
C THR A 21 -2.47 -4.30 9.75
N ASP A 22 -2.82 -4.86 10.91
CA ASP A 22 -4.21 -5.04 11.34
C ASP A 22 -4.87 -3.75 11.85
N GLY A 23 -4.18 -2.60 11.80
CA GLY A 23 -4.67 -1.31 12.31
C GLY A 23 -4.61 -1.20 13.84
N GLY A 24 -4.22 -2.25 14.55
CA GLY A 24 -4.09 -2.24 16.01
C GLY A 24 -2.95 -1.31 16.47
N ILE A 25 -3.21 -0.53 17.52
CA ILE A 25 -2.19 0.28 18.19
C ILE A 25 -1.70 -0.49 19.41
N TYR A 26 -0.52 -1.10 19.28
CA TYR A 26 0.10 -1.89 20.34
C TYR A 26 1.02 -0.98 21.18
N VAL A 27 0.66 -0.74 22.44
CA VAL A 27 1.40 0.16 23.33
C VAL A 27 1.95 -0.64 24.52
N MET A 28 3.24 -0.49 24.79
CA MET A 28 3.92 -1.09 25.96
C MET A 28 3.80 -0.19 27.19
N GLU A 29 4.08 -0.71 28.38
CA GLU A 29 4.00 0.05 29.64
C GLU A 29 4.90 1.30 29.65
N ASP A 30 6.02 1.27 28.94
CA ASP A 30 6.95 2.39 28.80
C ASP A 30 6.52 3.42 27.72
N GLY A 31 5.34 3.25 27.14
CA GLY A 31 4.76 4.11 26.09
C GLY A 31 5.29 3.82 24.69
N LYS A 32 6.22 2.91 24.51
CA LYS A 32 6.66 2.49 23.18
C LYS A 32 5.56 1.73 22.47
N GLN A 33 5.54 1.85 21.15
CA GLN A 33 4.60 1.13 20.29
C GLN A 33 5.33 0.10 19.44
N PHE A 34 4.60 -0.90 18.96
CA PHE A 34 5.06 -1.78 17.90
C PHE A 34 3.96 -2.05 16.88
N LYS A 35 4.35 -2.48 15.68
CA LYS A 35 3.44 -2.83 14.59
C LYS A 35 3.64 -4.29 14.20
N LYS A 36 2.53 -4.96 13.93
CA LYS A 36 2.53 -6.32 13.42
C LYS A 36 2.38 -6.32 11.90
N PHE A 37 3.47 -6.61 11.19
CA PHE A 37 3.46 -6.87 9.75
C PHE A 37 3.29 -8.34 9.45
N HIS A 38 2.80 -8.67 8.25
CA HIS A 38 2.63 -10.05 7.82
C HIS A 38 3.80 -10.52 6.93
N ALA A 39 4.37 -11.70 7.23
CA ALA A 39 5.52 -12.22 6.48
C ALA A 39 5.20 -12.50 5.00
N LYS A 40 3.97 -12.98 4.70
CA LYS A 40 3.54 -13.25 3.31
C LYS A 40 3.44 -11.97 2.48
N ASP A 41 3.04 -10.84 3.08
CA ASP A 41 3.04 -9.54 2.40
C ASP A 41 4.45 -9.13 2.00
N GLY A 42 5.43 -9.30 2.90
CA GLY A 42 6.82 -9.01 2.59
C GLY A 42 7.37 -9.87 1.44
N MET A 43 7.01 -11.15 1.38
CA MET A 43 7.37 -12.00 0.25
C MET A 43 6.67 -11.54 -1.04
N GLY A 44 5.37 -11.21 -0.98
CA GLY A 44 4.63 -10.67 -2.12
C GLY A 44 5.27 -9.41 -2.69
N ILE A 45 5.62 -8.44 -1.83
CA ILE A 45 6.32 -7.22 -2.22
C ILE A 45 7.60 -7.51 -3.00
N ARG A 46 8.43 -8.44 -2.50
CA ARG A 46 9.66 -8.84 -3.19
C ARG A 46 9.38 -9.49 -4.55
N LEU A 47 8.33 -10.29 -4.66
CA LEU A 47 7.92 -10.93 -5.92
C LEU A 47 7.43 -9.90 -6.93
N ALA A 48 6.62 -8.90 -6.50
CA ALA A 48 6.18 -7.81 -7.37
C ALA A 48 7.36 -7.00 -7.91
N MET A 49 8.31 -6.61 -7.04
CA MET A 49 9.52 -5.90 -7.47
C MET A 49 10.38 -6.75 -8.43
N LYS A 50 10.49 -8.05 -8.20
CA LYS A 50 11.18 -8.97 -9.12
C LYS A 50 10.48 -9.07 -10.48
N ALA A 51 9.16 -8.93 -10.51
CA ALA A 51 8.36 -8.91 -11.74
C ALA A 51 8.40 -7.54 -12.46
N GLY A 52 9.12 -6.55 -11.94
CA GLY A 52 9.29 -5.23 -12.55
C GLY A 52 8.25 -4.19 -12.13
N VAL A 53 7.44 -4.46 -11.11
CA VAL A 53 6.53 -3.49 -10.52
C VAL A 53 7.21 -2.85 -9.31
N GLU A 54 7.43 -1.53 -9.33
CA GLU A 54 7.94 -0.82 -8.17
C GLU A 54 6.92 -0.86 -7.02
N VAL A 55 7.39 -1.00 -5.78
CA VAL A 55 6.51 -0.96 -4.61
C VAL A 55 6.97 0.12 -3.65
N GLY A 56 6.05 0.98 -3.25
CA GLY A 56 6.30 2.08 -2.32
C GLY A 56 5.36 2.07 -1.12
N ILE A 57 5.77 2.76 -0.06
CA ILE A 57 4.96 3.01 1.15
C ILE A 57 4.77 4.51 1.31
N ILE A 58 3.53 4.95 1.50
CA ILE A 58 3.23 6.33 1.93
C ILE A 58 2.33 6.24 3.16
N SER A 59 2.84 6.65 4.32
CA SER A 59 2.14 6.53 5.60
C SER A 59 2.15 7.83 6.39
N HIS A 60 1.03 8.12 7.05
CA HIS A 60 0.90 9.18 8.06
C HIS A 60 1.18 8.68 9.48
N SER A 61 1.81 7.52 9.65
CA SER A 61 2.17 6.98 10.96
C SER A 61 3.01 7.95 11.77
N LEU A 62 2.78 8.01 13.07
CA LEU A 62 3.58 8.81 14.01
C LEU A 62 4.89 8.12 14.42
N VAL A 63 5.06 6.85 14.09
CA VAL A 63 6.22 6.01 14.46
C VAL A 63 7.01 5.62 13.21
N ALA A 64 7.74 6.59 12.68
CA ALA A 64 8.44 6.48 11.40
C ALA A 64 9.47 5.35 11.38
N GLU A 65 10.20 5.12 12.48
CA GLU A 65 11.29 4.14 12.54
C GLU A 65 10.82 2.72 12.25
N MET A 66 9.63 2.32 12.72
CA MET A 66 9.10 0.98 12.48
C MET A 66 8.78 0.74 11.00
N VAL A 67 8.19 1.73 10.35
CA VAL A 67 7.86 1.67 8.93
C VAL A 67 9.12 1.69 8.07
N SER A 68 10.05 2.60 8.37
CA SER A 68 11.34 2.70 7.67
C SER A 68 12.16 1.42 7.82
N SER A 69 12.21 0.84 9.03
CA SER A 69 12.88 -0.44 9.27
C SER A 69 12.27 -1.57 8.43
N ARG A 70 10.92 -1.62 8.34
CA ARG A 70 10.24 -2.61 7.50
C ARG A 70 10.55 -2.42 6.02
N ALA A 71 10.46 -1.19 5.50
CA ALA A 71 10.78 -0.86 4.11
C ALA A 71 12.22 -1.25 3.76
N ASN A 72 13.19 -0.89 4.61
CA ASN A 72 14.60 -1.24 4.44
C ASN A 72 14.83 -2.76 4.44
N SER A 73 14.16 -3.50 5.34
CA SER A 73 14.27 -4.97 5.40
C SER A 73 13.76 -5.67 4.13
N LEU A 74 12.89 -5.01 3.38
CA LEU A 74 12.35 -5.47 2.10
C LEU A 74 13.11 -4.93 0.89
N ASN A 75 14.14 -4.10 1.09
CA ASN A 75 14.88 -3.38 0.06
C ASN A 75 14.01 -2.46 -0.81
N MET A 76 12.98 -1.85 -0.22
CA MET A 76 12.13 -0.89 -0.91
C MET A 76 12.86 0.45 -1.07
N LYS A 77 12.81 1.02 -2.26
CA LYS A 77 13.43 2.32 -2.57
C LYS A 77 12.52 3.50 -2.23
N TYR A 78 11.21 3.29 -2.35
CA TYR A 78 10.21 4.33 -2.21
C TYR A 78 9.45 4.14 -0.91
N PHE A 79 9.73 4.97 0.09
CA PHE A 79 8.93 5.02 1.31
C PHE A 79 8.97 6.42 1.92
N TYR A 80 7.83 6.86 2.37
CA TYR A 80 7.63 8.12 3.05
C TYR A 80 6.77 7.90 4.30
N VAL A 81 7.21 8.49 5.40
CA VAL A 81 6.43 8.54 6.65
C VAL A 81 6.42 9.96 7.16
N GLY A 82 5.25 10.57 7.26
CA GLY A 82 5.10 11.95 7.68
C GLY A 82 3.72 12.50 7.37
N GLN A 83 3.56 13.83 7.48
CA GLN A 83 2.25 14.47 7.42
C GLN A 83 1.96 15.22 6.10
N ARG A 84 2.83 15.11 5.10
CA ARG A 84 2.55 15.69 3.78
C ARG A 84 1.37 14.94 3.12
N PRO A 85 0.56 15.62 2.31
CA PRO A 85 -0.48 14.96 1.52
C PRO A 85 0.11 13.79 0.71
N LYS A 86 -0.52 12.61 0.79
CA LYS A 86 -0.03 11.39 0.12
C LYS A 86 0.11 11.58 -1.38
N LEU A 87 -0.81 12.31 -1.99
CA LEU A 87 -0.80 12.58 -3.42
C LEU A 87 0.40 13.45 -3.85
N GLU A 88 0.86 14.40 -3.03
CA GLU A 88 2.06 15.19 -3.34
C GLU A 88 3.31 14.33 -3.35
N VAL A 89 3.46 13.45 -2.36
CA VAL A 89 4.58 12.51 -2.28
C VAL A 89 4.60 11.58 -3.50
N LEU A 90 3.43 11.05 -3.88
CA LEU A 90 3.31 10.20 -5.05
C LEU A 90 3.71 10.93 -6.33
N LYS A 91 3.27 12.17 -6.54
CA LYS A 91 3.61 12.97 -7.72
C LYS A 91 5.13 13.14 -7.89
N GLU A 92 5.86 13.41 -6.79
CA GLU A 92 7.32 13.51 -6.84
C GLU A 92 7.97 12.20 -7.32
N TRP A 93 7.47 11.06 -6.89
CA TRP A 93 7.99 9.76 -7.34
C TRP A 93 7.63 9.47 -8.80
N MET A 94 6.40 9.79 -9.19
CA MET A 94 5.93 9.64 -10.58
C MET A 94 6.78 10.47 -11.54
N ASP A 95 7.08 11.72 -11.20
CA ASP A 95 7.93 12.60 -12.01
C ASP A 95 9.33 11.99 -12.23
N GLY A 96 9.94 11.47 -11.17
CA GLY A 96 11.24 10.81 -11.22
C GLY A 96 11.26 9.50 -12.01
N LEU A 97 10.13 8.81 -12.09
CA LEU A 97 9.97 7.54 -12.79
C LEU A 97 9.30 7.67 -14.17
N HIS A 98 8.86 8.88 -14.54
CA HIS A 98 8.09 9.15 -15.76
C HIS A 98 6.82 8.28 -15.87
N LEU A 99 6.06 8.18 -14.76
CA LEU A 99 4.83 7.41 -14.67
C LEU A 99 3.61 8.32 -14.70
N GLU A 100 2.51 7.79 -15.27
CA GLU A 100 1.19 8.41 -15.26
C GLU A 100 0.29 7.75 -14.21
N PHE A 101 -0.78 8.43 -13.80
CA PHE A 101 -1.69 7.92 -12.75
C PHE A 101 -2.33 6.58 -13.10
N ASP A 102 -2.62 6.31 -14.37
CA ASP A 102 -3.19 5.04 -14.84
C ASP A 102 -2.23 3.84 -14.70
N GLN A 103 -0.96 4.10 -14.43
CA GLN A 103 0.08 3.10 -14.15
C GLN A 103 0.29 2.84 -12.65
N ILE A 104 -0.46 3.53 -11.78
CA ILE A 104 -0.34 3.43 -10.32
C ILE A 104 -1.52 2.64 -9.75
N ALA A 105 -1.23 1.67 -8.89
CA ALA A 105 -2.17 1.10 -7.95
C ALA A 105 -1.91 1.67 -6.55
N PHE A 106 -2.96 2.02 -5.83
CA PHE A 106 -2.86 2.38 -4.42
C PHE A 106 -3.74 1.46 -3.58
N MET A 107 -3.18 0.94 -2.48
CA MET A 107 -3.93 0.15 -1.50
C MET A 107 -4.00 0.90 -0.18
N GLY A 108 -5.22 1.20 0.26
CA GLY A 108 -5.51 1.90 1.51
C GLY A 108 -6.81 1.42 2.14
N ASP A 109 -7.10 1.86 3.36
CA ASP A 109 -8.22 1.35 4.15
C ASP A 109 -9.10 2.41 4.80
N ASP A 110 -8.63 3.65 4.93
CA ASP A 110 -9.35 4.70 5.65
C ASP A 110 -9.41 6.03 4.87
N VAL A 111 -10.22 6.96 5.32
CA VAL A 111 -10.57 8.21 4.62
C VAL A 111 -9.38 9.13 4.31
N ASN A 112 -8.27 9.00 5.02
CA ASN A 112 -7.03 9.71 4.71
C ASN A 112 -6.35 9.21 3.42
N ASP A 113 -6.84 8.12 2.83
CA ASP A 113 -6.41 7.57 1.55
C ASP A 113 -7.32 8.00 0.39
N GLN A 114 -8.48 8.59 0.67
CA GLN A 114 -9.52 8.83 -0.33
C GLN A 114 -8.97 9.63 -1.53
N GLU A 115 -8.32 10.76 -1.30
CA GLU A 115 -7.85 11.66 -2.36
C GLU A 115 -6.91 10.94 -3.35
N ILE A 116 -5.96 10.18 -2.84
CA ILE A 116 -5.02 9.45 -3.69
C ILE A 116 -5.70 8.28 -4.40
N MET A 117 -6.62 7.57 -3.73
CA MET A 117 -7.35 6.45 -4.31
C MET A 117 -8.29 6.88 -5.44
N GLU A 118 -8.92 8.06 -5.33
CA GLU A 118 -9.76 8.63 -6.40
C GLU A 118 -8.95 9.12 -7.61
N THR A 119 -7.63 9.30 -7.45
CA THR A 119 -6.75 9.87 -8.47
C THR A 119 -5.99 8.82 -9.28
N VAL A 120 -5.58 7.72 -8.64
CA VAL A 120 -4.77 6.68 -9.30
C VAL A 120 -5.58 5.81 -10.26
N GLY A 121 -4.91 5.07 -11.12
CA GLY A 121 -5.54 4.19 -12.11
C GLY A 121 -6.23 2.97 -11.50
N LEU A 122 -5.78 2.49 -10.34
CA LEU A 122 -6.34 1.33 -9.67
C LEU A 122 -6.37 1.52 -8.15
N ALA A 123 -7.57 1.69 -7.60
CA ALA A 123 -7.82 1.77 -6.17
C ALA A 123 -8.15 0.39 -5.60
N VAL A 124 -7.44 0.01 -4.54
CA VAL A 124 -7.56 -1.31 -3.89
C VAL A 124 -7.75 -1.13 -2.39
N CYS A 125 -8.56 -1.96 -1.75
CA CYS A 125 -8.65 -1.94 -0.29
C CYS A 125 -8.78 -3.35 0.29
N PRO A 126 -8.34 -3.57 1.55
CA PRO A 126 -8.56 -4.82 2.27
C PRO A 126 -10.05 -5.01 2.63
N ALA A 127 -10.43 -6.24 3.00
CA ALA A 127 -11.81 -6.60 3.32
C ALA A 127 -12.42 -5.80 4.46
N ASP A 128 -11.62 -5.31 5.38
CA ASP A 128 -12.03 -4.55 6.57
C ASP A 128 -11.80 -3.04 6.47
N ALA A 129 -11.51 -2.53 5.27
CA ALA A 129 -11.51 -1.08 5.03
C ALA A 129 -12.86 -0.46 5.38
N VAL A 130 -12.87 0.82 5.72
CA VAL A 130 -14.12 1.54 6.00
C VAL A 130 -15.03 1.58 4.77
N ASP A 131 -16.34 1.61 4.96
CA ASP A 131 -17.32 1.51 3.87
C ASP A 131 -17.14 2.61 2.81
N GLN A 132 -16.75 3.80 3.21
CA GLN A 132 -16.46 4.91 2.31
C GLN A 132 -15.32 4.58 1.33
N ILE A 133 -14.28 3.92 1.79
CA ILE A 133 -13.14 3.51 0.96
C ILE A 133 -13.51 2.32 0.08
N LYS A 134 -14.27 1.35 0.59
CA LYS A 134 -14.81 0.26 -0.24
C LYS A 134 -15.63 0.78 -1.40
N ALA A 135 -16.43 1.83 -1.17
CA ALA A 135 -17.32 2.39 -2.19
C ALA A 135 -16.58 3.00 -3.39
N ILE A 136 -15.35 3.49 -3.19
CA ILE A 136 -14.52 4.10 -4.24
C ILE A 136 -13.46 3.14 -4.81
N SER A 137 -13.30 1.97 -4.22
CA SER A 137 -12.28 1.00 -4.63
C SER A 137 -12.69 0.23 -5.88
N ASP A 138 -11.78 0.09 -6.83
CA ASP A 138 -11.94 -0.81 -7.99
C ASP A 138 -11.91 -2.28 -7.55
N ILE A 139 -11.13 -2.60 -6.50
CA ILE A 139 -10.97 -3.94 -5.94
C ILE A 139 -11.10 -3.89 -4.43
N VAL A 140 -12.04 -4.65 -3.90
CA VAL A 140 -12.12 -5.00 -2.47
C VAL A 140 -11.60 -6.42 -2.32
N LEU A 141 -10.55 -6.60 -1.53
CA LEU A 141 -9.93 -7.90 -1.29
C LEU A 141 -10.76 -8.76 -0.34
N GLU A 142 -10.45 -10.05 -0.30
CA GLU A 142 -11.10 -11.01 0.61
C GLU A 142 -10.41 -11.04 1.98
N ARG A 143 -9.09 -10.73 2.00
CA ARG A 143 -8.30 -10.69 3.22
C ARG A 143 -8.32 -9.31 3.87
N LYS A 144 -8.23 -9.33 5.20
CA LYS A 144 -8.13 -8.11 6.01
C LYS A 144 -6.72 -7.53 5.97
N GLY A 145 -6.61 -6.24 6.30
CA GLY A 145 -5.32 -5.61 6.54
C GLY A 145 -4.49 -6.36 7.58
N GLY A 146 -3.19 -6.51 7.33
CA GLY A 146 -2.30 -7.28 8.19
C GLY A 146 -2.50 -8.80 8.20
N ASP A 147 -3.41 -9.31 7.37
CA ASP A 147 -3.67 -10.76 7.19
C ASP A 147 -3.38 -11.22 5.74
N ALA A 148 -2.27 -10.80 5.21
CA ALA A 148 -1.81 -11.09 3.86
C ALA A 148 -2.70 -10.50 2.74
N ALA A 149 -3.35 -9.36 2.95
CA ALA A 149 -4.12 -8.67 1.92
C ALA A 149 -3.22 -8.16 0.78
N VAL A 150 -2.05 -7.60 1.10
CA VAL A 150 -1.07 -7.17 0.08
C VAL A 150 -0.61 -8.36 -0.74
N ARG A 151 -0.36 -9.51 -0.11
CA ARG A 151 0.00 -10.74 -0.80
C ARG A 151 -1.11 -11.22 -1.72
N GLU A 152 -2.37 -11.17 -1.29
CA GLU A 152 -3.52 -11.53 -2.11
C GLU A 152 -3.57 -10.70 -3.39
N PHE A 153 -3.46 -9.38 -3.26
CA PHE A 153 -3.47 -8.49 -4.41
C PHE A 153 -2.35 -8.83 -5.40
N ILE A 154 -1.14 -8.99 -4.90
CA ILE A 154 0.03 -9.28 -5.74
C ILE A 154 -0.14 -10.62 -6.48
N ASP A 155 -0.54 -11.69 -5.79
CA ASP A 155 -0.70 -13.01 -6.40
C ASP A 155 -1.82 -13.02 -7.44
N ARG A 156 -2.98 -12.39 -7.13
CA ARG A 156 -4.16 -12.45 -8.01
C ARG A 156 -4.10 -11.49 -9.19
N PHE A 157 -3.40 -10.37 -9.04
CA PHE A 157 -3.50 -9.30 -10.01
C PHE A 157 -2.16 -8.87 -10.62
N ILE A 158 -1.05 -8.97 -9.91
CA ILE A 158 0.26 -8.56 -10.44
C ILE A 158 0.99 -9.75 -11.09
N LEU A 159 0.99 -10.91 -10.45
CA LEU A 159 1.76 -12.08 -10.90
C LEU A 159 0.99 -13.02 -11.83
N SER A 160 -0.32 -12.85 -11.95
CA SER A 160 -1.18 -13.73 -12.76
C SER A 160 -1.52 -13.17 -14.15
N VAL A 161 -0.96 -12.04 -14.54
CA VAL A 161 -1.24 -11.36 -15.81
C VAL A 161 -0.06 -11.32 -16.76
#